data_e4b249dfeea53909cdbf09b1d25fa4cd
#
_entry.id   e4b249dfeea53909cdbf09b1d25fa4cd
#
_cell.length_a   1.000
_cell.length_b   1.000
_cell.length_c   1.000
_cell.angle_alpha   90.00
_cell.angle_beta   90.00
_cell.angle_gamma   90.00
#
_symmetry.space_group_name_H-M   'P 1'
#
loop_
_entity.id
_entity.type
_entity.pdbx_description
1 polymer ?
#
loop_
_entity_poly.entity_id
_entity_poly.type
_entity_poly.pdbx_seq_one_letter_code
_entity_poly.pdbx_strand_id
1 'polypeptide(L)'
;MKLRPFELALVIVFLGLIVLSLAFLSVYKSKPSDDGIPDIGTVTIWGTLPPEGVDNLIRAFNEEDETFKGVTYRQVADDQFDNTLVNALADGEGPDVVLISHERLVDLRKRIQPISFEAFPLPDIRNLYIDGAQVFAMTDGLYAYPIAADPLLMYWNKDILSTDGFLEAPATWESLVNDYMPKLIRRNPDRSITRGVVAMGEYNNVQNSFGILSALMLQAGTLGVTDKDGKQYSIRLNESADSQTQPLRVSADFYTRFSRPNNSLYSWNRSFSSDKDRFLSEELALYFGYGSEGWDLEQKNPNLNFDVAEIPQGATATVRRTYARFYGLAALRSSKNLQGAAQVMAVLAQQENSEKIALANRMVPARKASVAKGSDDVYGRISYKSAAVAYGWLSPRREGVDEIFRAMSRDLNENRGDPSSVVSDALNRLELEYN
;
A
#
# COMPACT_ATOMS: atom_id res chain seq x y z
N MET A 1 -44.54 25.26 -33.23
CA MET A 1 -44.03 26.03 -32.08
C MET A 1 -42.96 26.96 -32.60
N LYS A 2 -43.13 28.29 -32.47
CA LYS A 2 -42.06 29.25 -32.82
C LYS A 2 -41.17 29.42 -31.60
N LEU A 3 -39.94 28.95 -31.71
CA LEU A 3 -38.91 29.15 -30.67
C LEU A 3 -38.67 30.65 -30.47
N ARG A 4 -38.51 31.07 -29.22
CA ARG A 4 -38.14 32.45 -28.88
C ARG A 4 -36.71 32.73 -29.35
N PRO A 5 -36.39 33.99 -29.76
CA PRO A 5 -35.05 34.32 -30.30
C PRO A 5 -33.91 33.85 -29.40
N PHE A 6 -34.07 33.85 -28.10
CA PHE A 6 -33.11 33.37 -27.12
C PHE A 6 -32.93 31.83 -27.15
N GLU A 7 -34.04 31.08 -27.29
CA GLU A 7 -34.01 29.60 -27.39
C GLU A 7 -33.35 29.17 -28.71
N LEU A 8 -33.60 29.93 -29.79
CA LEU A 8 -32.95 29.68 -31.09
C LEU A 8 -31.43 29.92 -31.03
N ALA A 9 -30.97 30.99 -30.34
CA ALA A 9 -29.58 31.28 -30.15
C ALA A 9 -28.90 30.21 -29.34
N LEU A 10 -29.52 29.70 -28.28
CA LEU A 10 -29.01 28.64 -27.42
C LEU A 10 -28.87 27.30 -28.18
N VAL A 11 -29.86 26.95 -29.02
CA VAL A 11 -29.79 25.76 -29.90
C VAL A 11 -28.63 25.87 -30.91
N ILE A 12 -28.43 27.06 -31.51
CA ILE A 12 -27.34 27.29 -32.46
C ILE A 12 -25.97 27.15 -31.76
N VAL A 13 -25.82 27.69 -30.54
CA VAL A 13 -24.60 27.55 -29.76
C VAL A 13 -24.33 26.09 -29.38
N PHE A 14 -25.37 25.35 -28.94
CA PHE A 14 -25.22 23.93 -28.64
C PHE A 14 -24.89 23.07 -29.87
N LEU A 15 -25.55 23.35 -31.02
CA LEU A 15 -25.21 22.70 -32.28
C LEU A 15 -23.78 23.02 -32.72
N GLY A 16 -23.34 24.27 -32.56
CA GLY A 16 -21.96 24.68 -32.81
C GLY A 16 -20.94 23.95 -31.93
N LEU A 17 -21.25 23.80 -30.65
CA LEU A 17 -20.42 23.04 -29.69
C LEU A 17 -20.39 21.56 -30.02
N ILE A 18 -21.50 20.96 -30.45
CA ILE A 18 -21.57 19.55 -30.90
C ILE A 18 -20.71 19.34 -32.16
N VAL A 19 -20.83 20.27 -33.15
CA VAL A 19 -20.01 20.20 -34.37
C VAL A 19 -18.53 20.43 -34.08
N LEU A 20 -18.21 21.34 -33.18
CA LEU A 20 -16.83 21.54 -32.69
C LEU A 20 -16.29 20.30 -31.94
N SER A 21 -17.10 19.70 -31.10
CA SER A 21 -16.77 18.45 -30.39
C SER A 21 -16.58 17.28 -31.34
N LEU A 22 -17.45 17.15 -32.35
CA LEU A 22 -17.31 16.13 -33.39
C LEU A 22 -16.10 16.40 -34.32
N ALA A 23 -15.80 17.66 -34.61
CA ALA A 23 -14.58 18.05 -35.32
C ALA A 23 -13.33 17.77 -34.50
N PHE A 24 -13.35 18.05 -33.19
CA PHE A 24 -12.28 17.68 -32.26
C PHE A 24 -12.11 16.16 -32.15
N LEU A 25 -13.22 15.41 -32.04
CA LEU A 25 -13.23 13.94 -32.07
C LEU A 25 -12.79 13.38 -33.42
N SER A 26 -13.08 14.06 -34.54
CA SER A 26 -12.62 13.63 -35.87
C SER A 26 -11.15 13.97 -36.14
N VAL A 27 -10.61 15.00 -35.49
CA VAL A 27 -9.18 15.31 -35.49
C VAL A 27 -8.43 14.36 -34.55
N TYR A 28 -9.09 13.90 -33.47
CA TYR A 28 -8.58 12.82 -32.58
C TYR A 28 -8.77 11.41 -33.16
N LYS A 29 -9.71 11.21 -34.08
CA LYS A 29 -9.64 10.11 -35.04
C LYS A 29 -8.73 10.57 -36.15
N SER A 30 -7.43 10.58 -35.89
CA SER A 30 -6.42 10.60 -36.94
C SER A 30 -6.87 9.63 -38.00
N LYS A 31 -6.93 10.08 -39.27
CA LYS A 31 -7.01 9.21 -40.44
C LYS A 31 -6.15 8.00 -40.15
N PRO A 32 -6.58 6.78 -40.51
CA PRO A 32 -5.62 5.73 -40.73
C PRO A 32 -4.65 6.28 -41.78
N SER A 33 -3.53 6.78 -41.36
CA SER A 33 -2.37 6.88 -42.22
C SER A 33 -2.05 5.41 -42.53
N ASP A 34 -1.86 5.12 -43.77
CA ASP A 34 -1.39 3.82 -44.29
C ASP A 34 0.04 3.50 -43.77
N ASP A 35 0.55 4.31 -42.83
CA ASP A 35 1.79 4.21 -42.12
C ASP A 35 1.46 3.83 -40.66
N GLY A 36 1.53 2.56 -40.37
CA GLY A 36 1.64 1.84 -39.10
C GLY A 36 1.11 2.48 -37.81
N ILE A 37 0.53 1.68 -36.96
CA ILE A 37 0.23 1.94 -35.54
C ILE A 37 1.30 2.87 -34.93
N PRO A 38 0.94 3.97 -34.23
CA PRO A 38 1.93 4.86 -33.65
C PRO A 38 2.85 4.04 -32.72
N ASP A 39 4.08 3.85 -33.17
CA ASP A 39 5.11 3.14 -32.45
C ASP A 39 5.37 3.86 -31.12
N ILE A 40 5.00 3.24 -30.01
CA ILE A 40 5.28 3.76 -28.66
C ILE A 40 6.80 3.91 -28.45
N GLY A 41 7.58 3.18 -29.25
CA GLY A 41 9.03 3.08 -29.13
C GLY A 41 9.45 2.19 -27.97
N THR A 42 10.72 2.23 -27.63
CA THR A 42 11.24 1.44 -26.51
C THR A 42 10.88 2.09 -25.19
N VAL A 43 10.22 1.33 -24.30
CA VAL A 43 9.90 1.72 -22.94
C VAL A 43 10.23 0.57 -21.99
N THR A 44 11.10 0.83 -21.02
CA THR A 44 11.46 -0.14 -19.99
C THR A 44 10.76 0.21 -18.68
N ILE A 45 10.09 -0.81 -18.09
CA ILE A 45 9.42 -0.70 -16.80
C ILE A 45 10.18 -1.56 -15.80
N TRP A 46 10.58 -0.98 -14.66
CA TRP A 46 11.12 -1.76 -13.54
C TRP A 46 10.15 -1.75 -12.38
N GLY A 47 10.04 -2.88 -11.67
CA GLY A 47 9.21 -2.98 -10.48
C GLY A 47 9.64 -4.10 -9.56
N THR A 48 9.02 -4.15 -8.39
CA THR A 48 9.26 -5.22 -7.40
C THR A 48 8.23 -6.34 -7.46
N LEU A 49 7.10 -6.09 -8.14
CA LEU A 49 6.04 -7.09 -8.29
C LEU A 49 6.44 -8.19 -9.29
N PRO A 50 5.91 -9.41 -9.12
CA PRO A 50 6.05 -10.48 -10.10
C PRO A 50 5.65 -10.04 -11.51
N PRO A 51 6.36 -10.53 -12.55
CA PRO A 51 6.20 -10.02 -13.93
C PRO A 51 4.88 -10.43 -14.58
N GLU A 52 4.25 -11.51 -14.14
CA GLU A 52 3.13 -12.15 -14.83
C GLU A 52 1.99 -11.17 -15.12
N GLY A 53 1.70 -10.26 -14.20
CA GLY A 53 0.63 -9.29 -14.37
C GLY A 53 0.89 -8.29 -15.50
N VAL A 54 2.10 -7.78 -15.61
CA VAL A 54 2.50 -6.79 -16.62
C VAL A 54 2.86 -7.46 -17.94
N ASP A 55 3.65 -8.55 -17.90
CA ASP A 55 4.10 -9.25 -19.09
C ASP A 55 2.94 -9.88 -19.87
N ASN A 56 1.92 -10.41 -19.18
CA ASN A 56 0.73 -10.93 -19.84
C ASN A 56 -0.04 -9.85 -20.61
N LEU A 57 -0.11 -8.63 -20.05
CA LEU A 57 -0.74 -7.50 -20.74
C LEU A 57 0.09 -7.04 -21.95
N ILE A 58 1.41 -6.90 -21.80
CA ILE A 58 2.31 -6.54 -22.89
C ILE A 58 2.18 -7.55 -24.03
N ARG A 59 2.14 -8.84 -23.70
CA ARG A 59 1.96 -9.91 -24.70
C ARG A 59 0.61 -9.82 -25.40
N ALA A 60 -0.48 -9.63 -24.65
CA ALA A 60 -1.83 -9.50 -25.20
C ALA A 60 -1.93 -8.33 -26.19
N PHE A 61 -1.37 -7.18 -25.85
CA PHE A 61 -1.34 -6.02 -26.75
C PHE A 61 -0.50 -6.28 -27.99
N ASN A 62 0.61 -7.01 -27.88
CA ASN A 62 1.45 -7.37 -29.03
C ASN A 62 0.82 -8.42 -29.94
N GLU A 63 -0.02 -9.30 -29.40
CA GLU A 63 -0.79 -10.26 -30.20
C GLU A 63 -1.93 -9.58 -30.96
N GLU A 64 -2.48 -8.47 -30.42
CA GLU A 64 -3.60 -7.76 -31.03
C GLU A 64 -3.13 -6.79 -32.14
N ASP A 65 -2.17 -5.93 -31.87
CA ASP A 65 -1.77 -4.84 -32.78
C ASP A 65 -0.29 -4.43 -32.74
N GLU A 66 0.55 -5.20 -32.06
CA GLU A 66 1.99 -4.92 -31.86
C GLU A 66 2.28 -3.58 -31.14
N THR A 67 1.28 -2.92 -30.55
CA THR A 67 1.41 -1.58 -29.95
C THR A 67 2.49 -1.50 -28.88
N PHE A 68 2.72 -2.60 -28.15
CA PHE A 68 3.67 -2.69 -27.05
C PHE A 68 4.97 -3.43 -27.42
N LYS A 69 5.29 -3.58 -28.70
CA LYS A 69 6.45 -4.37 -29.18
C LYS A 69 7.77 -3.94 -28.55
N GLY A 70 7.95 -2.64 -28.29
CA GLY A 70 9.14 -2.08 -27.65
C GLY A 70 9.05 -1.99 -26.13
N VAL A 71 7.97 -2.42 -25.51
CA VAL A 71 7.75 -2.31 -24.06
C VAL A 71 8.22 -3.59 -23.37
N THR A 72 8.98 -3.43 -22.28
CA THR A 72 9.48 -4.55 -21.47
C THR A 72 9.29 -4.26 -19.99
N TYR A 73 9.03 -5.32 -19.19
CA TYR A 73 9.02 -5.27 -17.74
C TYR A 73 10.21 -6.06 -17.18
N ARG A 74 10.86 -5.49 -16.17
CA ARG A 74 11.93 -6.14 -15.40
C ARG A 74 11.58 -6.15 -13.93
N GLN A 75 11.42 -7.32 -13.36
CA GLN A 75 11.36 -7.46 -11.92
C GLN A 75 12.74 -7.27 -11.30
N VAL A 76 12.82 -6.50 -10.23
CA VAL A 76 13.99 -6.37 -9.37
C VAL A 76 13.56 -6.76 -7.96
N ALA A 77 14.35 -7.56 -7.26
CA ALA A 77 14.07 -7.96 -5.87
C ALA A 77 13.90 -6.74 -4.98
N ASP A 78 12.91 -6.77 -4.08
CA ASP A 78 12.49 -5.60 -3.28
C ASP A 78 13.63 -5.02 -2.45
N ASP A 79 14.47 -5.87 -1.85
CA ASP A 79 15.65 -5.52 -1.05
C ASP A 79 16.81 -4.94 -1.88
N GLN A 80 16.83 -5.16 -3.20
CA GLN A 80 17.87 -4.70 -4.11
C GLN A 80 17.42 -3.52 -4.98
N PHE A 81 16.12 -3.21 -4.98
CA PHE A 81 15.52 -2.29 -5.96
C PHE A 81 16.17 -0.90 -5.91
N ASP A 82 16.29 -0.32 -4.74
CA ASP A 82 16.74 1.06 -4.58
C ASP A 82 18.20 1.23 -5.02
N ASN A 83 19.08 0.29 -4.61
CA ASN A 83 20.48 0.28 -5.01
C ASN A 83 20.65 0.01 -6.52
N THR A 84 19.89 -0.93 -7.08
CA THR A 84 19.93 -1.26 -8.51
C THR A 84 19.48 -0.07 -9.35
N LEU A 85 18.39 0.59 -8.94
CA LEU A 85 17.86 1.76 -9.64
C LEU A 85 18.85 2.94 -9.59
N VAL A 86 19.42 3.24 -8.43
CA VAL A 86 20.38 4.37 -8.29
C VAL A 86 21.61 4.15 -9.18
N ASN A 87 22.19 2.94 -9.18
CA ASN A 87 23.34 2.61 -10.01
C ASN A 87 22.99 2.74 -11.51
N ALA A 88 21.90 2.16 -11.96
CA ALA A 88 21.48 2.25 -13.36
C ALA A 88 21.20 3.69 -13.80
N LEU A 89 20.62 4.52 -12.93
CA LEU A 89 20.42 5.94 -13.22
C LEU A 89 21.73 6.70 -13.33
N ALA A 90 22.74 6.38 -12.52
CA ALA A 90 24.06 6.98 -12.60
C ALA A 90 24.78 6.61 -13.91
N ASP A 91 24.59 5.38 -14.39
CA ASP A 91 25.15 4.88 -15.64
C ASP A 91 24.35 5.35 -16.88
N GLY A 92 23.20 6.02 -16.70
CA GLY A 92 22.32 6.44 -17.79
C GLY A 92 21.54 5.28 -18.44
N GLU A 93 21.44 4.15 -17.76
CA GLU A 93 20.76 2.91 -18.19
C GLU A 93 19.49 2.61 -17.34
N GLY A 94 19.00 3.62 -16.62
CA GLY A 94 17.79 3.51 -15.81
C GLY A 94 16.52 3.27 -16.65
N PRO A 95 15.42 2.75 -16.04
CA PRO A 95 14.17 2.54 -16.74
C PRO A 95 13.44 3.84 -17.06
N ASP A 96 12.45 3.77 -17.95
CA ASP A 96 11.56 4.87 -18.27
C ASP A 96 10.44 5.03 -17.25
N VAL A 97 9.93 3.89 -16.77
CA VAL A 97 8.83 3.79 -15.80
C VAL A 97 9.22 2.88 -14.65
N VAL A 98 8.75 3.20 -13.47
CA VAL A 98 8.84 2.32 -12.30
C VAL A 98 7.45 1.97 -11.77
N LEU A 99 7.25 0.70 -11.40
CA LEU A 99 6.07 0.21 -10.68
C LEU A 99 6.48 0.00 -9.22
N ILE A 100 6.15 0.95 -8.37
CA ILE A 100 6.66 1.05 -6.99
C ILE A 100 5.55 1.16 -5.96
N SER A 101 5.86 0.79 -4.73
CA SER A 101 5.00 1.12 -3.59
C SER A 101 5.16 2.60 -3.20
N HIS A 102 4.11 3.16 -2.56
CA HIS A 102 4.15 4.53 -2.03
C HIS A 102 5.24 4.72 -0.96
N GLU A 103 5.71 3.64 -0.33
CA GLU A 103 6.80 3.66 0.64
C GLU A 103 8.14 4.14 0.05
N ARG A 104 8.28 4.18 -1.30
CA ARG A 104 9.44 4.71 -2.03
C ARG A 104 9.23 6.12 -2.59
N LEU A 105 8.02 6.67 -2.43
CA LEU A 105 7.64 7.90 -3.13
C LEU A 105 8.48 9.11 -2.69
N VAL A 106 8.75 9.24 -1.40
CA VAL A 106 9.54 10.37 -0.86
C VAL A 106 10.96 10.34 -1.37
N ASP A 107 11.61 9.17 -1.36
CA ASP A 107 12.99 8.99 -1.82
C ASP A 107 13.14 9.20 -3.34
N LEU A 108 12.17 8.73 -4.10
CA LEU A 108 12.18 8.84 -5.56
C LEU A 108 11.58 10.14 -6.08
N ARG A 109 11.00 10.99 -5.24
CA ARG A 109 10.28 12.19 -5.64
C ARG A 109 11.04 13.06 -6.62
N LYS A 110 12.32 13.36 -6.34
CA LYS A 110 13.16 14.22 -7.17
C LYS A 110 13.44 13.61 -8.56
N ARG A 111 13.30 12.29 -8.68
CA ARG A 111 13.56 11.51 -9.92
C ARG A 111 12.30 11.26 -10.74
N ILE A 112 11.12 11.31 -10.11
CA ILE A 112 9.85 11.10 -10.79
C ILE A 112 9.39 12.36 -11.51
N GLN A 113 8.86 12.20 -12.72
CA GLN A 113 8.18 13.24 -13.49
C GLN A 113 6.69 13.24 -13.04
N PRO A 114 6.22 14.26 -12.30
CA PRO A 114 4.82 14.30 -11.89
C PRO A 114 3.90 14.62 -13.08
N ILE A 115 2.69 14.11 -13.01
CA ILE A 115 1.59 14.45 -13.91
C ILE A 115 0.91 15.69 -13.32
N SER A 116 0.86 16.77 -14.07
CA SER A 116 0.27 18.01 -13.57
C SER A 116 -1.23 17.89 -13.31
N PHE A 117 -1.76 18.63 -12.35
CA PHE A 117 -3.22 18.68 -12.10
C PHE A 117 -4.01 19.38 -13.20
N GLU A 118 -3.33 20.04 -14.15
CA GLU A 118 -3.97 20.52 -15.38
C GLU A 118 -4.29 19.35 -16.32
N ALA A 119 -3.38 18.37 -16.42
CA ALA A 119 -3.58 17.17 -17.24
C ALA A 119 -4.46 16.12 -16.56
N PHE A 120 -4.38 15.99 -15.23
CA PHE A 120 -5.21 15.06 -14.45
C PHE A 120 -5.67 15.74 -13.15
N PRO A 121 -6.87 16.36 -13.16
CA PRO A 121 -7.38 17.15 -12.06
C PRO A 121 -7.55 16.37 -10.75
N LEU A 122 -7.21 17.00 -9.62
CA LEU A 122 -7.32 16.39 -8.30
C LEU A 122 -8.73 15.84 -7.97
N PRO A 123 -9.85 16.51 -8.36
CA PRO A 123 -11.18 15.93 -8.19
C PRO A 123 -11.37 14.61 -8.94
N ASP A 124 -10.79 14.45 -10.13
CA ASP A 124 -10.90 13.21 -10.91
C ASP A 124 -10.10 12.09 -10.24
N ILE A 125 -8.92 12.39 -9.70
CA ILE A 125 -8.12 11.44 -8.91
C ILE A 125 -8.95 10.94 -7.70
N ARG A 126 -9.58 11.87 -6.97
CA ARG A 126 -10.42 11.54 -5.81
C ARG A 126 -11.67 10.75 -6.17
N ASN A 127 -12.23 10.96 -7.33
CA ASN A 127 -13.40 10.22 -7.81
C ASN A 127 -13.04 8.81 -8.27
N LEU A 128 -11.88 8.65 -8.91
CA LEU A 128 -11.47 7.39 -9.52
C LEU A 128 -10.86 6.40 -8.53
N TYR A 129 -10.06 6.87 -7.57
CA TYR A 129 -9.26 6.01 -6.71
C TYR A 129 -9.76 5.99 -5.27
N ILE A 130 -9.56 4.86 -4.57
CA ILE A 130 -9.81 4.75 -3.13
C ILE A 130 -8.96 5.76 -2.35
N ASP A 131 -9.45 6.19 -1.20
CA ASP A 131 -8.89 7.34 -0.51
C ASP A 131 -7.40 7.17 -0.14
N GLY A 132 -7.00 5.98 0.28
CA GLY A 132 -5.59 5.72 0.61
C GLY A 132 -4.66 5.79 -0.61
N ALA A 133 -5.15 5.48 -1.81
CA ALA A 133 -4.36 5.56 -3.04
C ALA A 133 -4.04 7.02 -3.47
N GLN A 134 -4.73 8.00 -2.87
CA GLN A 134 -4.44 9.43 -3.07
C GLN A 134 -3.10 9.86 -2.46
N VAL A 135 -2.40 8.99 -1.74
CA VAL A 135 -1.02 9.21 -1.25
C VAL A 135 -0.05 9.60 -2.37
N PHE A 136 -0.33 9.19 -3.61
CA PHE A 136 0.46 9.60 -4.79
C PHE A 136 0.16 11.03 -5.30
N ALA A 137 -0.92 11.66 -4.86
CA ALA A 137 -1.24 13.03 -5.20
C ALA A 137 -0.57 13.96 -4.18
N MET A 138 0.50 14.60 -4.59
CA MET A 138 1.27 15.55 -3.77
C MET A 138 0.89 17.00 -4.15
N THR A 139 1.57 17.98 -3.59
CA THR A 139 1.21 19.40 -3.77
C THR A 139 1.27 19.88 -5.22
N ASP A 140 2.21 19.34 -6.00
CA ASP A 140 2.56 19.78 -7.35
C ASP A 140 2.10 18.83 -8.48
N GLY A 141 1.39 17.73 -8.15
CA GLY A 141 0.88 16.80 -9.14
C GLY A 141 0.68 15.38 -8.65
N LEU A 142 0.27 14.49 -9.55
CA LEU A 142 0.18 13.07 -9.33
C LEU A 142 1.53 12.41 -9.68
N TYR A 143 2.16 11.78 -8.71
CA TYR A 143 3.49 11.18 -8.86
C TYR A 143 3.48 9.75 -9.39
N ALA A 144 2.37 9.05 -9.26
CA ALA A 144 2.17 7.75 -9.91
C ALA A 144 0.68 7.52 -10.19
N TYR A 145 0.37 6.81 -11.26
CA TYR A 145 -0.97 6.25 -11.45
C TYR A 145 -1.18 5.09 -10.49
N PRO A 146 -2.12 5.18 -9.53
CA PRO A 146 -2.40 4.10 -8.61
C PRO A 146 -2.92 2.86 -9.35
N ILE A 147 -2.32 1.70 -9.09
CA ILE A 147 -2.66 0.42 -9.73
C ILE A 147 -3.31 -0.53 -8.74
N ALA A 148 -2.68 -0.74 -7.58
CA ALA A 148 -3.09 -1.74 -6.62
C ALA A 148 -2.92 -1.27 -5.18
N ALA A 149 -3.68 -1.88 -4.27
CA ALA A 149 -3.55 -1.79 -2.84
C ALA A 149 -3.36 -3.19 -2.24
N ASP A 150 -2.40 -3.32 -1.34
CA ASP A 150 -2.13 -4.53 -0.59
C ASP A 150 -2.38 -4.26 0.91
N PRO A 151 -3.60 -4.51 1.41
CA PRO A 151 -3.96 -4.18 2.78
C PRO A 151 -3.32 -5.15 3.78
N LEU A 152 -2.99 -4.63 4.96
CA LEU A 152 -2.60 -5.44 6.11
C LEU A 152 -3.84 -6.13 6.67
N LEU A 153 -3.74 -7.45 6.81
CA LEU A 153 -4.80 -8.36 7.27
C LEU A 153 -4.33 -9.16 8.47
N MET A 154 -5.24 -9.89 9.09
CA MET A 154 -4.95 -10.85 10.15
C MET A 154 -5.28 -12.26 9.67
N TYR A 155 -4.26 -13.09 9.53
CA TYR A 155 -4.38 -14.54 9.31
C TYR A 155 -4.51 -15.24 10.65
N TRP A 156 -5.40 -16.20 10.76
CA TRP A 156 -5.65 -16.90 12.02
C TRP A 156 -5.76 -18.41 11.82
N ASN A 157 -5.11 -19.16 12.70
CA ASN A 157 -5.12 -20.61 12.66
C ASN A 157 -6.44 -21.12 13.24
N LYS A 158 -7.26 -21.75 12.39
CA LYS A 158 -8.61 -22.23 12.75
C LYS A 158 -8.57 -23.37 13.77
N ASP A 159 -7.59 -24.24 13.68
CA ASP A 159 -7.47 -25.39 14.58
C ASP A 159 -7.07 -24.95 15.98
N ILE A 160 -6.15 -23.99 16.08
CA ILE A 160 -5.76 -23.40 17.36
C ILE A 160 -6.96 -22.70 18.00
N LEU A 161 -7.66 -21.85 17.25
CA LEU A 161 -8.78 -21.08 17.79
C LEU A 161 -9.96 -21.98 18.19
N SER A 162 -10.34 -22.93 17.33
CA SER A 162 -11.46 -23.83 17.58
C SER A 162 -11.22 -24.74 18.80
N THR A 163 -9.99 -25.21 19.01
CA THR A 163 -9.60 -26.01 20.19
C THR A 163 -9.85 -25.25 21.49
N ASP A 164 -9.70 -23.93 21.49
CA ASP A 164 -9.94 -23.07 22.66
C ASP A 164 -11.35 -22.42 22.66
N GLY A 165 -12.24 -22.86 21.76
CA GLY A 165 -13.67 -22.49 21.72
C GLY A 165 -13.96 -21.22 20.91
N PHE A 166 -13.06 -20.76 20.07
CA PHE A 166 -13.27 -19.61 19.20
C PHE A 166 -13.53 -20.07 17.75
N LEU A 167 -14.64 -19.63 17.17
CA LEU A 167 -15.02 -19.96 15.79
C LEU A 167 -14.66 -18.83 14.79
N GLU A 168 -14.26 -17.67 15.29
CA GLU A 168 -13.94 -16.48 14.52
C GLU A 168 -12.67 -15.82 15.08
N ALA A 169 -12.06 -14.96 14.30
CA ALA A 169 -10.94 -14.15 14.74
C ALA A 169 -11.40 -12.93 15.58
N PRO A 170 -10.55 -12.37 16.46
CA PRO A 170 -10.93 -11.22 17.28
C PRO A 170 -11.15 -9.97 16.39
N ALA A 171 -12.36 -9.39 16.47
CA ALA A 171 -12.70 -8.19 15.71
C ALA A 171 -12.17 -6.88 16.35
N THR A 172 -11.87 -6.91 17.65
CA THR A 172 -11.38 -5.74 18.40
C THR A 172 -10.11 -6.05 19.18
N TRP A 173 -9.30 -5.01 19.43
CA TRP A 173 -8.10 -5.14 20.27
C TRP A 173 -8.46 -5.55 21.70
N GLU A 174 -9.57 -5.03 22.22
CA GLU A 174 -10.06 -5.36 23.55
C GLU A 174 -10.46 -6.85 23.65
N SER A 175 -11.14 -7.38 22.64
CA SER A 175 -11.47 -8.81 22.58
C SER A 175 -10.19 -9.66 22.48
N LEU A 176 -9.24 -9.29 21.60
CA LEU A 176 -7.96 -9.97 21.53
C LEU A 176 -7.29 -10.05 22.91
N VAL A 177 -7.21 -8.91 23.61
CA VAL A 177 -6.50 -8.81 24.90
C VAL A 177 -7.23 -9.54 26.01
N ASN A 178 -8.55 -9.38 26.11
CA ASN A 178 -9.32 -9.84 27.27
C ASN A 178 -9.82 -11.28 27.13
N ASP A 179 -10.15 -11.72 25.90
CA ASP A 179 -10.80 -12.99 25.66
C ASP A 179 -9.86 -14.03 25.05
N TYR A 180 -9.09 -13.63 24.01
CA TYR A 180 -8.25 -14.55 23.23
C TYR A 180 -6.89 -14.80 23.88
N MET A 181 -6.17 -13.74 24.28
CA MET A 181 -4.82 -13.85 24.85
C MET A 181 -4.76 -14.83 26.03
N PRO A 182 -5.64 -14.75 27.06
CA PRO A 182 -5.56 -15.63 28.21
C PRO A 182 -5.80 -17.11 27.88
N LYS A 183 -6.57 -17.40 26.84
CA LYS A 183 -6.96 -18.77 26.47
C LYS A 183 -5.99 -19.41 25.47
N LEU A 184 -5.49 -18.62 24.49
CA LEU A 184 -4.69 -19.17 23.39
C LEU A 184 -3.20 -19.32 23.73
N ILE A 185 -2.65 -18.52 24.66
CA ILE A 185 -1.22 -18.59 25.02
C ILE A 185 -0.88 -19.95 25.64
N ARG A 186 0.22 -20.55 25.23
CA ARG A 186 0.76 -21.77 25.87
C ARG A 186 2.18 -21.54 26.35
N ARG A 187 2.45 -22.02 27.57
CA ARG A 187 3.72 -21.86 28.26
C ARG A 187 4.16 -23.16 28.93
N ASN A 188 5.45 -23.37 29.00
CA ASN A 188 6.05 -24.39 29.83
C ASN A 188 5.97 -24.00 31.33
N PRO A 189 6.25 -24.96 32.25
CA PRO A 189 6.34 -24.66 33.70
C PRO A 189 7.36 -23.57 34.05
N ASP A 190 8.42 -23.41 33.28
CA ASP A 190 9.45 -22.35 33.41
C ASP A 190 8.97 -21.00 32.82
N ARG A 191 7.71 -20.90 32.39
CA ARG A 191 7.07 -19.74 31.75
C ARG A 191 7.57 -19.40 30.35
N SER A 192 8.43 -20.20 29.73
CA SER A 192 8.79 -20.05 28.33
C SER A 192 7.56 -20.27 27.44
N ILE A 193 7.41 -19.44 26.40
CA ILE A 193 6.27 -19.50 25.47
C ILE A 193 6.51 -20.63 24.47
N THR A 194 5.63 -21.60 24.40
CA THR A 194 5.63 -22.66 23.39
C THR A 194 4.74 -22.29 22.20
N ARG A 195 3.61 -21.64 22.46
CA ARG A 195 2.74 -21.09 21.41
C ARG A 195 2.37 -19.65 21.75
N GLY A 196 2.74 -18.73 20.86
CA GLY A 196 2.34 -17.32 20.93
C GLY A 196 0.91 -17.10 20.45
N VAL A 197 0.29 -15.99 20.85
CA VAL A 197 -1.03 -15.62 20.32
C VAL A 197 -0.84 -14.68 19.13
N VAL A 198 -0.09 -13.62 19.32
CA VAL A 198 0.23 -12.63 18.28
C VAL A 198 1.68 -12.20 18.42
N ALA A 199 2.31 -11.98 17.29
CA ALA A 199 3.69 -11.49 17.21
C ALA A 199 3.68 -9.95 17.12
N MET A 200 4.00 -9.30 18.22
CA MET A 200 4.13 -7.86 18.33
C MET A 200 5.21 -7.49 19.36
N GLY A 201 5.76 -6.31 19.23
CA GLY A 201 6.67 -5.72 20.21
C GLY A 201 8.15 -5.85 19.91
N GLU A 202 8.57 -6.88 19.21
CA GLU A 202 9.92 -7.00 18.66
C GLU A 202 9.90 -6.64 17.17
N TYR A 203 10.87 -5.82 16.73
CA TYR A 203 10.88 -5.34 15.35
C TYR A 203 11.65 -6.27 14.39
N ASN A 204 12.64 -7.00 14.89
CA ASN A 204 13.56 -7.78 14.06
C ASN A 204 12.95 -9.07 13.49
N ASN A 205 12.09 -9.72 14.26
CA ASN A 205 11.49 -11.02 13.92
C ASN A 205 9.97 -10.98 13.75
N VAL A 206 9.42 -9.77 13.62
CA VAL A 206 8.05 -9.51 13.17
C VAL A 206 8.13 -8.89 11.79
N GLN A 207 7.83 -9.66 10.76
CA GLN A 207 8.10 -9.33 9.36
C GLN A 207 7.41 -8.04 8.91
N ASN A 208 6.17 -7.83 9.36
CA ASN A 208 5.34 -6.69 8.98
C ASN A 208 5.22 -5.62 10.08
N SER A 209 6.26 -5.47 10.94
CA SER A 209 6.31 -4.52 12.06
C SER A 209 5.94 -3.10 11.67
N PHE A 210 6.46 -2.60 10.55
CA PHE A 210 6.15 -1.27 10.03
C PHE A 210 4.66 -1.13 9.69
N GLY A 211 4.08 -2.10 8.99
CA GLY A 211 2.67 -2.10 8.64
C GLY A 211 1.77 -2.15 9.88
N ILE A 212 2.14 -2.97 10.88
CA ILE A 212 1.40 -3.08 12.16
C ILE A 212 1.44 -1.74 12.92
N LEU A 213 2.62 -1.14 13.10
CA LEU A 213 2.75 0.16 13.75
C LEU A 213 2.01 1.26 12.99
N SER A 214 2.10 1.26 11.66
CA SER A 214 1.36 2.20 10.80
C SER A 214 -0.15 2.06 10.96
N ALA A 215 -0.67 0.81 10.99
CA ALA A 215 -2.08 0.55 11.21
C ALA A 215 -2.56 1.04 12.59
N LEU A 216 -1.78 0.78 13.63
CA LEU A 216 -2.07 1.27 14.99
C LEU A 216 -2.08 2.80 15.06
N MET A 217 -1.11 3.48 14.44
CA MET A 217 -1.08 4.94 14.36
C MET A 217 -2.30 5.50 13.62
N LEU A 218 -2.69 4.89 12.49
CA LEU A 218 -3.87 5.28 11.71
C LEU A 218 -5.16 5.13 12.53
N GLN A 219 -5.29 4.03 13.30
CA GLN A 219 -6.41 3.78 14.20
C GLN A 219 -6.43 4.75 15.39
N ALA A 220 -5.25 5.18 15.86
CA ALA A 220 -5.11 6.19 16.90
C ALA A 220 -5.32 7.63 16.39
N GLY A 221 -5.62 7.80 15.08
CA GLY A 221 -5.99 9.08 14.50
C GLY A 221 -4.82 9.99 14.13
N THR A 222 -3.67 9.43 13.76
CA THR A 222 -2.52 10.22 13.31
C THR A 222 -2.88 11.15 12.14
N LEU A 223 -2.32 12.36 12.16
CA LEU A 223 -2.40 13.29 11.03
C LEU A 223 -1.39 12.96 9.92
N GLY A 224 -0.53 11.96 10.15
CA GLY A 224 0.38 11.43 9.15
C GLY A 224 1.51 12.39 8.77
N VAL A 225 1.92 12.28 7.52
CA VAL A 225 2.92 13.16 6.90
C VAL A 225 2.31 13.77 5.65
N THR A 226 2.46 15.08 5.50
CA THR A 226 1.97 15.83 4.35
C THR A 226 3.09 16.61 3.68
N ASP A 227 3.05 16.64 2.36
CA ASP A 227 3.89 17.53 1.58
C ASP A 227 3.40 18.98 1.69
N LYS A 228 4.28 19.93 2.01
CA LYS A 228 3.91 21.34 2.17
C LYS A 228 3.97 22.13 0.87
N ASP A 229 5.06 22.00 0.13
CA ASP A 229 5.40 22.89 -0.97
C ASP A 229 6.24 22.21 -2.07
N GLY A 230 6.26 20.89 -2.11
CA GLY A 230 7.11 20.17 -3.04
C GLY A 230 8.57 19.99 -2.59
N LYS A 231 8.94 20.53 -1.44
CA LYS A 231 10.33 20.49 -0.93
C LYS A 231 10.40 20.06 0.54
N GLN A 232 9.39 20.38 1.33
CA GLN A 232 9.35 20.11 2.74
C GLN A 232 8.17 19.23 3.10
N TYR A 233 8.34 18.43 4.15
CA TYR A 233 7.29 17.60 4.71
C TYR A 233 6.88 18.09 6.10
N SER A 234 5.60 17.98 6.42
CA SER A 234 5.07 18.19 7.78
C SER A 234 4.87 16.83 8.40
N ILE A 235 5.70 16.48 9.38
CA ILE A 235 5.67 15.20 10.07
C ILE A 235 4.80 15.34 11.31
N ARG A 236 3.59 14.77 11.28
CA ARG A 236 2.58 14.88 12.33
C ARG A 236 2.11 13.50 12.80
N LEU A 237 3.05 12.54 12.83
CA LEU A 237 2.75 11.13 13.19
C LEU A 237 2.29 10.99 14.65
N ASN A 238 2.72 11.86 15.52
CA ASN A 238 2.33 11.88 16.94
C ASN A 238 1.27 12.93 17.28
N GLU A 239 0.61 13.49 16.27
CA GLU A 239 -0.48 14.45 16.41
C GLU A 239 -1.79 13.87 15.91
N SER A 240 -2.89 14.18 16.57
CA SER A 240 -4.26 13.79 16.23
C SER A 240 -5.18 15.01 16.12
N ALA A 241 -6.32 14.83 15.48
CA ALA A 241 -7.30 15.91 15.31
C ALA A 241 -7.88 16.42 16.65
N ASP A 242 -7.96 15.57 17.68
CA ASP A 242 -8.42 15.92 19.02
C ASP A 242 -7.34 16.65 19.86
N SER A 243 -6.10 16.75 19.36
CA SER A 243 -4.94 17.34 20.02
C SER A 243 -4.58 16.75 21.38
N GLN A 244 -5.22 15.67 21.80
CA GLN A 244 -4.99 15.00 23.10
C GLN A 244 -4.28 13.66 22.92
N THR A 245 -4.66 12.91 21.89
CA THR A 245 -4.03 11.63 21.58
C THR A 245 -2.65 11.87 20.96
N GLN A 246 -1.68 11.07 21.35
CA GLN A 246 -0.34 10.99 20.76
C GLN A 246 -0.20 9.66 20.01
N PRO A 247 -0.60 9.60 18.73
CA PRO A 247 -0.80 8.33 18.02
C PRO A 247 0.44 7.43 17.98
N LEU A 248 1.61 7.97 17.64
CA LEU A 248 2.84 7.18 17.63
C LEU A 248 3.18 6.62 19.01
N ARG A 249 3.04 7.45 20.07
CA ARG A 249 3.35 7.04 21.44
C ARG A 249 2.42 5.93 21.94
N VAL A 250 1.10 6.11 21.77
CA VAL A 250 0.15 5.08 22.24
C VAL A 250 0.26 3.79 21.44
N SER A 251 0.56 3.88 20.14
CA SER A 251 0.78 2.73 19.27
C SER A 251 2.06 1.97 19.63
N ALA A 252 3.16 2.67 19.85
CA ALA A 252 4.44 2.07 20.22
C ALA A 252 4.38 1.43 21.62
N ASP A 253 3.71 2.08 22.59
CA ASP A 253 3.49 1.49 23.91
C ASP A 253 2.62 0.21 23.82
N PHE A 254 1.49 0.27 23.11
CA PHE A 254 0.63 -0.90 22.92
C PHE A 254 1.38 -2.03 22.22
N TYR A 255 2.07 -1.73 21.10
CA TYR A 255 2.85 -2.69 20.35
C TYR A 255 3.89 -3.42 21.21
N THR A 256 4.64 -2.69 22.03
CA THR A 256 5.74 -3.24 22.82
C THR A 256 5.28 -4.03 24.05
N ARG A 257 4.03 -3.90 24.52
CA ARG A 257 3.51 -4.69 25.64
C ARG A 257 3.56 -6.21 25.39
N PHE A 258 3.45 -6.63 24.14
CA PHE A 258 3.41 -8.05 23.75
C PHE A 258 4.77 -8.74 23.84
N SER A 259 5.86 -8.00 23.93
CA SER A 259 7.23 -8.54 24.07
C SER A 259 7.87 -8.27 25.44
N ARG A 260 7.16 -7.59 26.37
CA ARG A 260 7.65 -7.34 27.73
C ARG A 260 7.32 -8.51 28.66
N PRO A 261 8.31 -9.27 29.19
CA PRO A 261 8.04 -10.49 29.99
C PRO A 261 7.18 -10.30 31.23
N ASN A 262 7.18 -9.08 31.81
CA ASN A 262 6.39 -8.76 33.00
C ASN A 262 4.98 -8.24 32.68
N ASN A 263 4.63 -8.12 31.39
CA ASN A 263 3.30 -7.67 30.95
C ASN A 263 2.36 -8.88 30.79
N SER A 264 1.10 -8.72 31.15
CA SER A 264 0.08 -9.77 30.97
C SER A 264 -0.12 -10.17 29.50
N LEU A 265 0.21 -9.27 28.57
CA LEU A 265 0.12 -9.48 27.12
C LEU A 265 1.36 -10.15 26.51
N TYR A 266 2.36 -10.52 27.34
CA TYR A 266 3.59 -11.14 26.84
C TYR A 266 3.29 -12.39 26.01
N SER A 267 3.54 -12.33 24.71
CA SER A 267 3.22 -13.37 23.72
C SER A 267 4.36 -13.60 22.72
N TRP A 268 5.34 -12.72 22.68
CA TRP A 268 6.39 -12.71 21.68
C TRP A 268 7.73 -12.33 22.28
N ASN A 269 8.85 -12.80 21.71
CA ASN A 269 10.17 -12.37 22.09
C ASN A 269 11.20 -12.51 20.94
N ARG A 270 12.33 -11.82 21.11
CA ARG A 270 13.42 -11.73 20.12
C ARG A 270 14.17 -13.02 19.82
N SER A 271 14.03 -14.06 20.65
CA SER A 271 14.71 -15.34 20.44
C SER A 271 13.94 -16.30 19.54
N PHE A 272 12.72 -15.95 19.16
CA PHE A 272 11.92 -16.76 18.26
C PHE A 272 12.39 -16.60 16.81
N SER A 273 12.11 -17.61 15.98
CA SER A 273 12.13 -17.45 14.52
C SER A 273 11.14 -16.38 14.08
N SER A 274 11.05 -16.10 12.78
CA SER A 274 10.09 -15.11 12.30
C SER A 274 8.65 -15.47 12.65
N ASP A 275 7.81 -14.44 12.78
CA ASP A 275 6.38 -14.60 13.03
C ASP A 275 5.70 -15.46 11.96
N LYS A 276 6.08 -15.29 10.69
CA LYS A 276 5.58 -16.09 9.57
C LYS A 276 5.96 -17.57 9.70
N ASP A 277 7.22 -17.87 10.06
CA ASP A 277 7.66 -19.25 10.25
C ASP A 277 6.92 -19.92 11.41
N ARG A 278 6.71 -19.19 12.52
CA ARG A 278 5.96 -19.72 13.65
C ARG A 278 4.46 -19.88 13.37
N PHE A 279 3.88 -19.05 12.52
CA PHE A 279 2.51 -19.24 12.05
C PHE A 279 2.40 -20.49 11.18
N LEU A 280 3.33 -20.69 10.25
CA LEU A 280 3.41 -21.86 9.39
C LEU A 280 3.65 -23.16 10.16
N SER A 281 4.34 -23.11 11.31
CA SER A 281 4.59 -24.26 12.18
C SER A 281 3.56 -24.42 13.30
N GLU A 282 2.43 -23.69 13.26
CA GLU A 282 1.34 -23.74 14.24
C GLU A 282 1.73 -23.33 15.67
N GLU A 283 2.83 -22.61 15.79
CA GLU A 283 3.32 -22.08 17.07
C GLU A 283 2.90 -20.61 17.32
N LEU A 284 2.10 -20.05 16.42
CA LEU A 284 1.50 -18.71 16.51
C LEU A 284 0.04 -18.79 16.07
N ALA A 285 -0.87 -18.24 16.88
CA ALA A 285 -2.31 -18.31 16.60
C ALA A 285 -2.77 -17.29 15.55
N LEU A 286 -2.21 -16.07 15.58
CA LEU A 286 -2.58 -14.93 14.74
C LEU A 286 -1.33 -14.33 14.11
N TYR A 287 -1.35 -14.14 12.80
CA TYR A 287 -0.29 -13.53 12.01
C TYR A 287 -0.80 -12.30 11.29
N PHE A 288 -0.10 -11.16 11.39
CA PHE A 288 -0.41 -9.97 10.62
C PHE A 288 0.42 -9.96 9.34
N GLY A 289 -0.23 -10.18 8.21
CA GLY A 289 0.38 -10.22 6.88
C GLY A 289 -0.40 -9.39 5.88
N TYR A 290 0.25 -9.06 4.76
CA TYR A 290 -0.43 -8.40 3.66
C TYR A 290 -1.35 -9.37 2.90
N GLY A 291 -2.36 -8.85 2.20
CA GLY A 291 -3.30 -9.66 1.44
C GLY A 291 -2.63 -10.57 0.40
N SER A 292 -1.56 -10.10 -0.22
CA SER A 292 -0.76 -10.84 -1.19
C SER A 292 -0.03 -12.06 -0.59
N GLU A 293 0.17 -12.11 0.73
CA GLU A 293 0.92 -13.19 1.39
C GLU A 293 0.12 -14.50 1.56
N GLY A 294 -1.21 -14.45 1.43
CA GLY A 294 -2.05 -15.64 1.66
C GLY A 294 -1.67 -16.83 0.79
N TRP A 295 -1.38 -16.59 -0.48
CA TRP A 295 -0.94 -17.65 -1.37
C TRP A 295 0.43 -18.27 -0.98
N ASP A 296 1.38 -17.44 -0.54
CA ASP A 296 2.68 -17.93 -0.06
C ASP A 296 2.53 -18.81 1.19
N LEU A 297 1.60 -18.45 2.09
CA LEU A 297 1.27 -19.28 3.25
C LEU A 297 0.71 -20.64 2.83
N GLU A 298 -0.23 -20.66 1.88
CA GLU A 298 -0.81 -21.91 1.34
C GLU A 298 0.23 -22.79 0.64
N GLN A 299 1.13 -22.19 -0.14
CA GLN A 299 2.19 -22.93 -0.83
C GLN A 299 3.23 -23.51 0.13
N LYS A 300 3.59 -22.77 1.18
CA LYS A 300 4.61 -23.21 2.15
C LYS A 300 4.09 -24.27 3.11
N ASN A 301 2.83 -24.21 3.50
CA ASN A 301 2.18 -25.25 4.30
C ASN A 301 0.73 -25.50 3.84
N PRO A 302 0.52 -26.37 2.84
CA PRO A 302 -0.82 -26.71 2.35
C PRO A 302 -1.74 -27.37 3.37
N ASN A 303 -1.20 -27.85 4.49
CA ASN A 303 -1.97 -28.48 5.56
C ASN A 303 -2.38 -27.49 6.66
N LEU A 304 -1.87 -26.25 6.63
CA LEU A 304 -2.22 -25.23 7.61
C LEU A 304 -3.68 -24.79 7.41
N ASN A 305 -4.52 -25.13 8.38
CA ASN A 305 -5.93 -24.73 8.37
C ASN A 305 -6.08 -23.30 8.91
N PHE A 306 -6.01 -22.32 8.02
CA PHE A 306 -6.15 -20.91 8.39
C PHE A 306 -7.29 -20.22 7.65
N ASP A 307 -7.62 -19.03 8.09
CA ASP A 307 -8.52 -18.11 7.41
C ASP A 307 -8.01 -16.68 7.60
N VAL A 308 -8.65 -15.72 6.96
CA VAL A 308 -8.26 -14.32 6.99
C VAL A 308 -9.37 -13.45 7.56
N ALA A 309 -8.98 -12.42 8.29
CA ALA A 309 -9.87 -11.42 8.87
C ALA A 309 -9.27 -10.02 8.69
N GLU A 310 -10.12 -8.99 8.82
CA GLU A 310 -9.62 -7.62 8.99
C GLU A 310 -8.79 -7.51 10.27
N ILE A 311 -7.80 -6.62 10.32
CA ILE A 311 -7.09 -6.37 11.59
C ILE A 311 -8.06 -5.84 12.65
N PRO A 312 -7.86 -6.18 13.95
CA PRO A 312 -8.71 -5.70 15.01
C PRO A 312 -8.82 -4.18 15.03
N GLN A 313 -9.97 -3.66 15.42
CA GLN A 313 -10.21 -2.23 15.61
C GLN A 313 -10.42 -1.95 17.11
N GLY A 314 -10.36 -0.69 17.53
CA GLY A 314 -10.81 -0.33 18.88
C GLY A 314 -12.32 -0.60 19.03
N ALA A 315 -12.77 -1.13 20.16
CA ALA A 315 -14.18 -1.46 20.38
C ALA A 315 -15.12 -0.25 20.26
N THR A 316 -14.61 0.94 20.55
CA THR A 316 -15.35 2.21 20.46
C THR A 316 -15.05 2.99 19.19
N ALA A 317 -14.28 2.41 18.25
CA ALA A 317 -13.90 3.09 17.02
C ALA A 317 -15.11 3.38 16.13
N THR A 318 -15.36 4.65 15.85
CA THR A 318 -16.42 5.09 14.92
C THR A 318 -15.95 5.08 13.47
N VAL A 319 -14.65 5.09 13.24
CA VAL A 319 -14.02 5.06 11.92
C VAL A 319 -13.01 3.91 11.89
N ARG A 320 -13.20 3.00 10.94
CA ARG A 320 -12.26 1.89 10.72
C ARG A 320 -11.07 2.37 9.92
N ARG A 321 -9.88 1.86 10.26
CA ARG A 321 -8.63 2.16 9.56
C ARG A 321 -7.72 0.92 9.55
N THR A 322 -7.04 0.73 8.44
CA THR A 322 -5.91 -0.20 8.34
C THR A 322 -4.79 0.44 7.53
N TYR A 323 -3.63 -0.18 7.52
CA TYR A 323 -2.54 0.19 6.64
C TYR A 323 -2.59 -0.65 5.36
N ALA A 324 -2.20 -0.07 4.23
CA ALA A 324 -1.93 -0.81 3.00
C ALA A 324 -0.67 -0.27 2.30
N ARG A 325 0.01 -1.14 1.57
CA ARG A 325 0.93 -0.73 0.51
C ARG A 325 0.15 -0.38 -0.73
N PHE A 326 0.34 0.82 -1.25
CA PHE A 326 -0.24 1.25 -2.52
C PHE A 326 0.83 1.22 -3.58
N TYR A 327 0.56 0.56 -4.70
CA TYR A 327 1.48 0.45 -5.84
C TYR A 327 1.00 1.33 -6.97
N GLY A 328 1.94 1.99 -7.64
CA GLY A 328 1.65 2.89 -8.75
C GLY A 328 2.75 2.92 -9.80
N LEU A 329 2.37 3.28 -11.03
CA LEU A 329 3.27 3.50 -12.16
C LEU A 329 3.72 4.95 -12.20
N ALA A 330 5.02 5.17 -12.21
CA ALA A 330 5.65 6.49 -12.22
C ALA A 330 6.69 6.60 -13.34
N ALA A 331 6.64 7.67 -14.14
CA ALA A 331 7.68 7.97 -15.12
C ALA A 331 8.88 8.61 -14.45
N LEU A 332 10.09 8.25 -14.89
CA LEU A 332 11.32 8.88 -14.42
C LEU A 332 11.69 10.07 -15.31
N ARG A 333 12.17 11.16 -14.69
CA ARG A 333 12.65 12.36 -15.43
C ARG A 333 13.81 12.06 -16.36
N SER A 334 14.58 11.03 -16.08
CA SER A 334 15.71 10.54 -16.88
C SER A 334 15.29 9.70 -18.08
N SER A 335 14.00 9.39 -18.24
CA SER A 335 13.50 8.63 -19.39
C SER A 335 13.93 9.28 -20.71
N LYS A 336 14.41 8.45 -21.62
CA LYS A 336 14.75 8.86 -23.00
C LYS A 336 13.50 8.93 -23.89
N ASN A 337 12.37 8.38 -23.42
CA ASN A 337 11.09 8.33 -24.13
C ASN A 337 9.92 8.66 -23.19
N LEU A 338 9.88 9.90 -22.67
CA LEU A 338 8.81 10.34 -21.75
C LEU A 338 7.41 10.25 -22.37
N GLN A 339 7.29 10.48 -23.69
CA GLN A 339 6.02 10.39 -24.38
C GLN A 339 5.51 8.93 -24.41
N GLY A 340 6.35 8.00 -24.82
CA GLY A 340 6.01 6.56 -24.79
C GLY A 340 5.75 6.07 -23.37
N ALA A 341 6.56 6.50 -22.40
CA ALA A 341 6.34 6.19 -20.99
C ALA A 341 4.96 6.66 -20.49
N ALA A 342 4.56 7.89 -20.82
CA ALA A 342 3.25 8.43 -20.47
C ALA A 342 2.09 7.63 -21.12
N GLN A 343 2.24 7.24 -22.39
CA GLN A 343 1.24 6.43 -23.11
C GLN A 343 1.12 5.04 -22.48
N VAL A 344 2.24 4.36 -22.23
CA VAL A 344 2.26 3.04 -21.58
C VAL A 344 1.60 3.10 -20.21
N MET A 345 1.97 4.08 -19.38
CA MET A 345 1.36 4.25 -18.06
C MET A 345 -0.15 4.50 -18.16
N ALA A 346 -0.59 5.35 -19.09
CA ALA A 346 -2.01 5.66 -19.27
C ALA A 346 -2.82 4.42 -19.68
N VAL A 347 -2.28 3.55 -20.54
CA VAL A 347 -2.92 2.30 -20.96
C VAL A 347 -2.94 1.30 -19.79
N LEU A 348 -1.81 1.07 -19.12
CA LEU A 348 -1.73 0.12 -18.01
C LEU A 348 -2.58 0.57 -16.80
N ALA A 349 -2.79 1.88 -16.61
CA ALA A 349 -3.63 2.45 -15.57
C ALA A 349 -5.14 2.46 -15.92
N GLN A 350 -5.55 2.05 -17.12
CA GLN A 350 -6.97 1.84 -17.42
C GLN A 350 -7.57 0.80 -16.47
N GLN A 351 -8.89 0.90 -16.23
CA GLN A 351 -9.55 0.09 -15.22
C GLN A 351 -9.29 -1.41 -15.41
N GLU A 352 -9.56 -1.93 -16.59
CA GLU A 352 -9.42 -3.35 -16.89
C GLU A 352 -7.96 -3.84 -16.74
N ASN A 353 -7.01 -3.05 -17.22
CA ASN A 353 -5.59 -3.41 -17.19
C ASN A 353 -5.03 -3.35 -15.77
N SER A 354 -5.36 -2.30 -15.02
CA SER A 354 -4.96 -2.19 -13.61
C SER A 354 -5.60 -3.27 -12.73
N GLU A 355 -6.85 -3.69 -13.02
CA GLU A 355 -7.49 -4.84 -12.39
C GLU A 355 -6.69 -6.12 -12.65
N LYS A 356 -6.30 -6.38 -13.91
CA LYS A 356 -5.49 -7.57 -14.28
C LYS A 356 -4.14 -7.59 -13.55
N ILE A 357 -3.44 -6.45 -13.49
CA ILE A 357 -2.15 -6.32 -12.78
C ILE A 357 -2.34 -6.59 -11.28
N ALA A 358 -3.33 -5.97 -10.65
CA ALA A 358 -3.59 -6.13 -9.23
C ALA A 358 -3.93 -7.58 -8.88
N LEU A 359 -4.85 -8.20 -9.61
CA LEU A 359 -5.31 -9.57 -9.37
C LEU A 359 -4.22 -10.62 -9.62
N ALA A 360 -3.38 -10.43 -10.64
CA ALA A 360 -2.23 -11.32 -10.88
C ALA A 360 -1.24 -11.32 -9.70
N ASN A 361 -1.18 -10.22 -8.96
CA ASN A 361 -0.35 -10.05 -7.77
C ASN A 361 -1.12 -10.31 -6.45
N ARG A 362 -2.33 -10.87 -6.50
CA ARG A 362 -3.19 -11.12 -5.32
C ARG A 362 -3.51 -9.87 -4.50
N MET A 363 -3.52 -8.71 -5.15
CA MET A 363 -3.79 -7.41 -4.56
C MET A 363 -5.18 -6.90 -4.97
N VAL A 364 -5.64 -5.85 -4.30
CA VAL A 364 -6.90 -5.18 -4.60
C VAL A 364 -6.62 -4.05 -5.60
N PRO A 365 -7.41 -3.92 -6.70
CA PRO A 365 -7.29 -2.78 -7.60
C PRO A 365 -7.51 -1.45 -6.86
N ALA A 366 -6.73 -0.42 -7.20
CA ALA A 366 -6.82 0.88 -6.52
C ALA A 366 -8.05 1.73 -6.93
N ARG A 367 -8.79 1.34 -7.97
CA ARG A 367 -9.96 2.10 -8.45
C ARG A 367 -11.20 1.82 -7.64
N LYS A 368 -11.95 2.87 -7.25
CA LYS A 368 -13.22 2.76 -6.51
C LYS A 368 -14.24 1.86 -7.19
N ALA A 369 -14.38 1.99 -8.51
CA ALA A 369 -15.30 1.17 -9.30
C ALA A 369 -14.96 -0.33 -9.22
N SER A 370 -13.68 -0.69 -9.20
CA SER A 370 -13.20 -2.06 -9.06
C SER A 370 -13.43 -2.59 -7.64
N VAL A 371 -13.12 -1.77 -6.63
CA VAL A 371 -13.37 -2.14 -5.22
C VAL A 371 -14.85 -2.34 -4.95
N ALA A 372 -15.72 -1.51 -5.54
CA ALA A 372 -17.17 -1.62 -5.39
C ALA A 372 -17.77 -2.91 -5.99
N LYS A 373 -17.10 -3.53 -6.98
CA LYS A 373 -17.50 -4.85 -7.51
C LYS A 373 -17.33 -5.96 -6.49
N GLY A 374 -16.37 -5.78 -5.56
CA GLY A 374 -16.00 -6.81 -4.59
C GLY A 374 -15.21 -7.96 -5.21
N SER A 375 -15.13 -9.06 -4.48
CA SER A 375 -14.50 -10.31 -4.90
C SER A 375 -15.39 -11.51 -4.56
N ASP A 376 -15.43 -12.49 -5.43
CA ASP A 376 -16.15 -13.77 -5.19
C ASP A 376 -15.32 -14.70 -4.29
N ASP A 377 -14.00 -14.52 -4.26
CA ASP A 377 -13.10 -15.26 -3.41
C ASP A 377 -13.21 -14.83 -1.94
N VAL A 378 -13.14 -15.79 -1.02
CA VAL A 378 -13.31 -15.56 0.43
C VAL A 378 -12.23 -14.61 0.96
N TYR A 379 -10.97 -14.86 0.63
CA TYR A 379 -9.84 -14.01 1.03
C TYR A 379 -9.91 -12.64 0.35
N GLY A 380 -10.30 -12.63 -0.93
CA GLY A 380 -10.51 -11.41 -1.70
C GLY A 380 -11.55 -10.50 -1.06
N ARG A 381 -12.68 -11.02 -0.56
CA ARG A 381 -13.72 -10.19 0.11
C ARG A 381 -13.15 -9.41 1.31
N ILE A 382 -12.34 -10.06 2.13
CA ILE A 382 -11.71 -9.39 3.28
C ILE A 382 -10.68 -8.36 2.82
N SER A 383 -9.87 -8.70 1.82
CA SER A 383 -8.88 -7.77 1.22
C SER A 383 -9.55 -6.52 0.65
N TYR A 384 -10.64 -6.68 -0.12
CA TYR A 384 -11.39 -5.56 -0.71
C TYR A 384 -12.02 -4.66 0.35
N LYS A 385 -12.61 -5.27 1.38
CA LYS A 385 -13.20 -4.55 2.52
C LYS A 385 -12.14 -3.77 3.29
N SER A 386 -10.98 -4.37 3.51
CA SER A 386 -9.85 -3.73 4.18
C SER A 386 -9.24 -2.61 3.32
N ALA A 387 -9.07 -2.82 2.01
CA ALA A 387 -8.54 -1.80 1.11
C ALA A 387 -9.40 -0.53 1.05
N ALA A 388 -10.73 -0.66 1.18
CA ALA A 388 -11.65 0.46 1.19
C ALA A 388 -11.43 1.44 2.37
N VAL A 389 -10.85 0.95 3.49
CA VAL A 389 -10.56 1.74 4.71
C VAL A 389 -9.07 1.86 4.99
N ALA A 390 -8.24 1.44 4.04
CA ALA A 390 -6.80 1.46 4.17
C ALA A 390 -6.21 2.82 3.80
N TYR A 391 -5.14 3.18 4.48
CA TYR A 391 -4.33 4.37 4.20
C TYR A 391 -2.85 4.01 4.22
N GLY A 392 -2.06 4.76 3.47
CA GLY A 392 -0.61 4.84 3.57
C GLY A 392 -0.22 6.21 4.14
N TRP A 393 1.05 6.40 4.38
CA TRP A 393 1.61 7.71 4.69
C TRP A 393 2.94 7.89 3.94
N LEU A 394 3.32 9.13 3.68
CA LEU A 394 4.56 9.49 2.99
C LEU A 394 5.74 9.20 3.90
N SER A 395 6.29 8.00 3.85
CA SER A 395 7.48 7.61 4.61
C SER A 395 8.76 7.93 3.82
N PRO A 396 9.85 8.30 4.50
CA PRO A 396 11.16 8.38 3.87
C PRO A 396 11.68 6.97 3.58
N ARG A 397 12.94 6.86 3.17
CA ARG A 397 13.55 5.58 2.82
C ARG A 397 13.35 4.53 3.91
N ARG A 398 12.84 3.37 3.49
CA ARG A 398 12.40 2.30 4.37
C ARG A 398 13.46 1.85 5.38
N GLU A 399 14.71 1.70 4.96
CA GLU A 399 15.79 1.27 5.84
C GLU A 399 16.01 2.21 7.03
N GLY A 400 15.98 3.53 6.79
CA GLY A 400 16.11 4.53 7.85
C GLY A 400 14.94 4.46 8.84
N VAL A 401 13.72 4.34 8.32
CA VAL A 401 12.52 4.22 9.17
C VAL A 401 12.54 2.93 9.98
N ASP A 402 12.91 1.80 9.37
CA ASP A 402 13.01 0.52 10.05
C ASP A 402 14.05 0.55 11.17
N GLU A 403 15.19 1.23 10.96
CA GLU A 403 16.21 1.41 12.01
C GLU A 403 15.67 2.26 13.17
N ILE A 404 14.99 3.37 12.88
CA ILE A 404 14.41 4.26 13.88
C ILE A 404 13.34 3.54 14.71
N PHE A 405 12.39 2.86 14.05
CA PHE A 405 11.31 2.14 14.75
C PHE A 405 11.82 0.92 15.51
N ARG A 406 12.85 0.25 14.99
CA ARG A 406 13.56 -0.82 15.71
C ARG A 406 14.20 -0.31 16.98
N ALA A 407 14.91 0.80 16.90
CA ALA A 407 15.54 1.42 18.07
C ALA A 407 14.49 1.87 19.09
N MET A 408 13.43 2.55 18.65
CA MET A 408 12.32 2.97 19.49
C MET A 408 11.67 1.78 20.21
N SER A 409 11.34 0.71 19.49
CA SER A 409 10.72 -0.49 20.07
C SER A 409 11.64 -1.15 21.09
N ARG A 410 12.94 -1.28 20.80
CA ARG A 410 13.94 -1.83 21.72
C ARG A 410 14.05 -0.99 22.99
N ASP A 411 14.16 0.32 22.86
CA ASP A 411 14.38 1.21 24.01
C ASP A 411 13.12 1.25 24.90
N LEU A 412 11.92 1.16 24.35
CA LEU A 412 10.67 0.97 25.10
C LEU A 412 10.62 -0.40 25.80
N ASN A 413 11.05 -1.48 25.16
CA ASN A 413 11.07 -2.82 25.75
C ASN A 413 12.06 -2.94 26.91
N GLU A 414 13.19 -2.29 26.79
CA GLU A 414 14.29 -2.33 27.78
C GLU A 414 14.18 -1.20 28.83
N ASN A 415 13.10 -0.39 28.80
CA ASN A 415 12.88 0.76 29.67
C ASN A 415 14.08 1.73 29.68
N ARG A 416 14.68 1.99 28.51
CA ARG A 416 15.85 2.87 28.36
C ARG A 416 15.50 4.38 28.35
N GLY A 417 14.35 4.75 28.84
CA GLY A 417 13.90 6.13 28.97
C GLY A 417 12.40 6.22 29.22
N ASP A 418 11.94 7.44 29.46
CA ASP A 418 10.51 7.72 29.50
C ASP A 418 9.90 7.52 28.10
N PRO A 419 8.74 6.87 27.97
CA PRO A 419 8.12 6.61 26.67
C PRO A 419 7.93 7.86 25.79
N SER A 420 7.65 9.01 26.38
CA SER A 420 7.51 10.26 25.61
C SER A 420 8.85 10.74 25.06
N SER A 421 9.95 10.59 25.83
CA SER A 421 11.28 10.97 25.37
C SER A 421 11.79 10.03 24.27
N VAL A 422 11.57 8.72 24.38
CA VAL A 422 11.95 7.72 23.36
C VAL A 422 11.23 7.99 22.04
N VAL A 423 9.93 8.31 22.10
CA VAL A 423 9.15 8.64 20.89
C VAL A 423 9.56 9.98 20.30
N SER A 424 9.87 10.98 21.13
CA SER A 424 10.36 12.28 20.64
C SER A 424 11.72 12.15 19.96
N ASP A 425 12.62 11.31 20.48
CA ASP A 425 13.89 11.01 19.80
C ASP A 425 13.67 10.32 18.45
N ALA A 426 12.78 9.34 18.39
CA ALA A 426 12.42 8.69 17.14
C ALA A 426 11.86 9.67 16.10
N LEU A 427 11.00 10.62 16.50
CA LEU A 427 10.48 11.65 15.61
C LEU A 427 11.57 12.60 15.12
N ASN A 428 12.47 13.07 16.01
CA ASN A 428 13.59 13.92 15.63
C ASN A 428 14.51 13.24 14.62
N ARG A 429 14.78 11.95 14.80
CA ARG A 429 15.56 11.15 13.84
C ARG A 429 14.82 10.96 12.53
N LEU A 430 13.51 10.74 12.58
CA LEU A 430 12.68 10.62 11.39
C LEU A 430 12.66 11.91 10.56
N GLU A 431 12.62 13.08 11.21
CA GLU A 431 12.70 14.37 10.51
C GLU A 431 13.98 14.54 9.70
N LEU A 432 15.10 13.96 10.15
CA LEU A 432 16.37 13.99 9.42
C LEU A 432 16.34 13.15 8.14
N GLU A 433 15.53 12.09 8.10
CA GLU A 433 15.39 11.23 6.91
C GLU A 433 14.63 11.91 5.75
N TYR A 434 13.90 13.01 6.00
CA TYR A 434 13.20 13.77 4.96
C TYR A 434 14.07 14.87 4.31
N ASN A 435 15.25 15.17 4.85
CA ASN A 435 16.15 16.18 4.35
C ASN A 435 17.21 15.57 3.45
#